data_a94619956769fd9f75ec7ec2c0a790ed
#
_entry.id   a94619956769fd9f75ec7ec2c0a790ed
#
_cell.length_a   1.000
_cell.length_b   1.000
_cell.length_c   1.000
_cell.angle_alpha   90.00
_cell.angle_beta   90.00
_cell.angle_gamma   90.00
#
_symmetry.space_group_name_H-M   'P 1'
#
loop_
_entity.id
_entity.type
_entity.pdbx_description
1 polymer ?
#
loop_
_entity_poly.entity_id
_entity_poly.type
_entity_poly.pdbx_seq_one_letter_code
_entity_poly.pdbx_strand_id
1 'polypeptide(L)'
;KLRKIRGGKIGFIFQDPMTSLNPVLTIGYQLTEPMREHLGLSRKNARIRAIELLDLVGIPMAKSRINDFPHQFSGGMRQRVMIAIALACDPQILIADEPTTALDVTIQAQILEIVKRLREELGMAIIWITHDLGVVAGMADRVAVMYGGYIVEEAPVNELYTKPKHPYTQGLLKTLPNLEGERAERLESIKGQPPSLHQKPVSCPFAPRCSQTMERCLQENPVLVNRENNHKVACWWNPDSGLDS
;
A
#
# COMPACT_ATOMS: atom_id res chain seq x y z
N LYS A 1 7.81 -23.16 10.25
CA LYS A 1 6.53 -22.90 9.55
C LYS A 1 6.52 -21.51 8.88
N LEU A 2 6.87 -20.41 9.57
CA LEU A 2 6.86 -19.03 9.02
C LEU A 2 7.77 -18.86 7.80
N ARG A 3 8.98 -19.46 7.79
CA ARG A 3 9.92 -19.38 6.66
C ARG A 3 9.33 -19.92 5.35
N LYS A 4 8.45 -20.95 5.40
CA LYS A 4 7.76 -21.48 4.20
C LYS A 4 6.64 -20.57 3.68
N ILE A 5 6.13 -19.65 4.51
CA ILE A 5 5.06 -18.73 4.14
C ILE A 5 5.68 -17.46 3.55
N ARG A 6 6.69 -16.90 4.21
CA ARG A 6 7.41 -15.70 3.77
C ARG A 6 8.20 -16.02 2.50
N GLY A 7 7.97 -15.28 1.44
CA GLY A 7 8.58 -15.44 0.13
C GLY A 7 8.00 -16.59 -0.72
N GLY A 8 7.30 -17.59 -0.10
CA GLY A 8 6.65 -18.67 -0.84
C GLY A 8 5.17 -18.36 -1.12
N LYS A 9 4.38 -18.04 -0.07
CA LYS A 9 2.94 -17.74 -0.21
C LYS A 9 2.62 -16.25 -0.13
N ILE A 10 3.48 -15.49 0.53
CA ILE A 10 3.36 -14.05 0.71
C ILE A 10 4.60 -13.40 0.13
N GLY A 11 4.42 -12.63 -0.94
CA GLY A 11 5.41 -11.72 -1.50
C GLY A 11 5.38 -10.39 -0.74
N PHE A 12 6.52 -9.72 -0.63
CA PHE A 12 6.63 -8.43 0.03
C PHE A 12 7.46 -7.46 -0.82
N ILE A 13 6.92 -6.28 -1.08
CA ILE A 13 7.61 -5.14 -1.70
C ILE A 13 7.85 -4.11 -0.61
N PHE A 14 9.13 -3.85 -0.31
CA PHE A 14 9.54 -2.89 0.71
C PHE A 14 9.51 -1.45 0.18
N GLN A 15 9.43 -0.49 1.09
CA GLN A 15 9.36 0.94 0.80
C GLN A 15 10.59 1.47 0.04
N ASP A 16 11.78 0.99 0.38
CA ASP A 16 13.04 1.48 -0.20
C ASP A 16 13.79 0.38 -0.97
N PRO A 17 13.89 0.48 -2.31
CA PRO A 17 14.63 -0.47 -3.12
C PRO A 17 16.15 -0.41 -2.91
N MET A 18 16.65 0.70 -2.37
CA MET A 18 18.10 0.88 -2.14
C MET A 18 18.61 0.03 -0.98
N THR A 19 17.78 -0.14 0.05
CA THR A 19 18.12 -0.92 1.25
C THR A 19 17.67 -2.38 1.15
N SER A 20 16.72 -2.69 0.27
CA SER A 20 16.11 -4.02 0.14
C SER A 20 16.91 -4.96 -0.76
N LEU A 21 17.59 -4.44 -1.78
CA LEU A 21 18.47 -5.22 -2.66
C LEU A 21 19.88 -5.30 -2.07
N ASN A 22 20.43 -6.52 -1.98
CA ASN A 22 21.81 -6.71 -1.54
C ASN A 22 22.79 -6.22 -2.63
N PRO A 23 23.59 -5.16 -2.38
CA PRO A 23 24.44 -4.54 -3.40
C PRO A 23 25.60 -5.42 -3.89
N VAL A 24 26.00 -6.43 -3.13
CA VAL A 24 27.13 -7.33 -3.47
C VAL A 24 26.68 -8.64 -4.15
N LEU A 25 25.37 -8.81 -4.37
CA LEU A 25 24.80 -9.96 -5.08
C LEU A 25 24.20 -9.51 -6.41
N THR A 26 24.35 -10.33 -7.45
CA THR A 26 23.70 -10.05 -8.74
C THR A 26 22.19 -10.15 -8.64
N ILE A 27 21.48 -9.45 -9.53
CA ILE A 27 20.01 -9.51 -9.61
C ILE A 27 19.54 -10.97 -9.82
N GLY A 28 20.20 -11.72 -10.68
CA GLY A 28 19.87 -13.11 -10.95
C GLY A 28 20.04 -14.02 -9.73
N TYR A 29 21.04 -13.79 -8.89
CA TYR A 29 21.17 -14.54 -7.65
C TYR A 29 19.99 -14.28 -6.71
N GLN A 30 19.65 -13.01 -6.49
CA GLN A 30 18.57 -12.58 -5.59
C GLN A 30 17.19 -13.04 -6.06
N LEU A 31 16.96 -13.10 -7.37
CA LEU A 31 15.72 -13.63 -7.96
C LEU A 31 15.62 -15.16 -7.86
N THR A 32 16.72 -15.86 -8.14
CA THR A 32 16.69 -17.33 -8.23
C THR A 32 16.76 -18.04 -6.89
N GLU A 33 17.30 -17.39 -5.87
CA GLU A 33 17.43 -17.98 -4.52
C GLU A 33 16.06 -18.35 -3.93
N PRO A 34 15.05 -17.47 -3.84
CA PRO A 34 13.73 -17.84 -3.33
C PRO A 34 13.05 -18.93 -4.17
N MET A 35 13.18 -18.92 -5.49
CA MET A 35 12.62 -19.97 -6.36
C MET A 35 13.23 -21.36 -6.07
N ARG A 36 14.50 -21.40 -5.78
CA ARG A 36 15.19 -22.66 -5.46
C ARG A 36 14.82 -23.16 -4.07
N GLU A 37 14.72 -22.27 -3.10
CA GLU A 37 14.38 -22.61 -1.71
C GLU A 37 12.89 -23.01 -1.56
N HIS A 38 11.96 -22.30 -2.20
CA HIS A 38 10.54 -22.49 -1.99
C HIS A 38 9.87 -23.40 -3.04
N LEU A 39 10.33 -23.35 -4.30
CA LEU A 39 9.76 -24.14 -5.40
C LEU A 39 10.62 -25.35 -5.78
N GLY A 40 11.83 -25.49 -5.19
CA GLY A 40 12.74 -26.59 -5.51
C GLY A 40 13.28 -26.56 -6.95
N LEU A 41 13.25 -25.40 -7.62
CA LEU A 41 13.70 -25.32 -9.01
C LEU A 41 15.21 -25.56 -9.15
N SER A 42 15.60 -26.22 -10.24
CA SER A 42 16.99 -26.33 -10.63
C SER A 42 17.57 -24.94 -10.96
N ARG A 43 18.91 -24.79 -10.86
CA ARG A 43 19.58 -23.52 -11.24
C ARG A 43 19.19 -23.04 -12.64
N LYS A 44 19.10 -23.98 -13.60
CA LYS A 44 18.73 -23.68 -14.99
C LYS A 44 17.30 -23.15 -15.10
N ASN A 45 16.34 -23.84 -14.49
CA ASN A 45 14.92 -23.46 -14.55
C ASN A 45 14.64 -22.16 -13.79
N ALA A 46 15.25 -21.99 -12.60
CA ALA A 46 15.15 -20.74 -11.85
C ALA A 46 15.70 -19.54 -12.65
N ARG A 47 16.81 -19.72 -13.38
CA ARG A 47 17.36 -18.66 -14.23
C ARG A 47 16.44 -18.30 -15.41
N ILE A 48 15.84 -19.29 -16.07
CA ILE A 48 14.89 -19.05 -17.17
C ILE A 48 13.71 -18.22 -16.64
N ARG A 49 13.09 -18.68 -15.53
CA ARG A 49 11.96 -17.98 -14.90
C ARG A 49 12.34 -16.58 -14.40
N ALA A 50 13.57 -16.39 -13.87
CA ALA A 50 14.03 -15.08 -13.46
C ALA A 50 14.13 -14.09 -14.64
N ILE A 51 14.56 -14.55 -15.82
CA ILE A 51 14.58 -13.73 -17.04
C ILE A 51 13.17 -13.37 -17.48
N GLU A 52 12.24 -14.34 -17.49
CA GLU A 52 10.82 -14.11 -17.81
C GLU A 52 10.19 -13.08 -16.88
N LEU A 53 10.47 -13.15 -15.57
CA LEU A 53 9.97 -12.17 -14.59
C LEU A 53 10.58 -10.78 -14.80
N LEU A 54 11.87 -10.68 -15.13
CA LEU A 54 12.49 -9.38 -15.45
C LEU A 54 11.88 -8.77 -16.71
N ASP A 55 11.61 -9.57 -17.74
CA ASP A 55 10.92 -9.12 -18.96
C ASP A 55 9.48 -8.67 -18.62
N LEU A 56 8.77 -9.44 -17.80
CA LEU A 56 7.38 -9.17 -17.36
C LEU A 56 7.25 -7.81 -16.63
N VAL A 57 8.23 -7.48 -15.76
CA VAL A 57 8.27 -6.18 -15.09
C VAL A 57 8.89 -5.07 -15.94
N GLY A 58 9.26 -5.36 -17.19
CA GLY A 58 9.77 -4.38 -18.15
C GLY A 58 11.22 -3.96 -17.94
N ILE A 59 12.10 -4.86 -17.52
CA ILE A 59 13.55 -4.64 -17.51
C ILE A 59 14.09 -4.88 -18.92
N PRO A 60 14.65 -3.86 -19.59
CA PRO A 60 15.17 -4.02 -20.94
C PRO A 60 16.39 -4.95 -20.94
N MET A 61 16.50 -5.81 -21.96
CA MET A 61 17.60 -6.78 -22.11
C MET A 61 17.79 -7.70 -20.89
N ALA A 62 16.71 -8.22 -20.31
CA ALA A 62 16.71 -9.01 -19.07
C ALA A 62 17.73 -10.15 -19.08
N LYS A 63 17.89 -10.85 -20.23
CA LYS A 63 18.85 -11.96 -20.42
C LYS A 63 20.32 -11.59 -20.16
N SER A 64 20.74 -10.38 -20.46
CA SER A 64 22.09 -9.87 -20.17
C SER A 64 22.15 -9.28 -18.77
N ARG A 65 21.14 -8.47 -18.40
CA ARG A 65 21.11 -7.73 -17.15
C ARG A 65 20.90 -8.58 -15.90
N ILE A 66 20.46 -9.80 -16.03
CA ILE A 66 20.34 -10.74 -14.90
C ILE A 66 21.66 -10.96 -14.13
N ASN A 67 22.80 -10.70 -14.78
CA ASN A 67 24.12 -10.80 -14.16
C ASN A 67 24.62 -9.49 -13.53
N ASP A 68 23.89 -8.39 -13.76
CA ASP A 68 24.24 -7.07 -13.24
C ASP A 68 23.95 -6.98 -11.73
N PHE A 69 24.61 -6.01 -11.08
CA PHE A 69 24.42 -5.69 -9.67
C PHE A 69 23.40 -4.55 -9.50
N PRO A 70 22.76 -4.41 -8.33
CA PRO A 70 21.76 -3.36 -8.09
C PRO A 70 22.22 -1.94 -8.42
N HIS A 71 23.50 -1.60 -8.18
CA HIS A 71 24.03 -0.26 -8.46
C HIS A 71 24.08 0.09 -9.96
N GLN A 72 23.98 -0.89 -10.86
CA GLN A 72 23.92 -0.71 -12.31
C GLN A 72 22.50 -0.40 -12.84
N PHE A 73 21.50 -0.39 -11.93
CA PHE A 73 20.09 -0.12 -12.24
C PHE A 73 19.66 1.26 -11.74
N SER A 74 18.79 1.94 -12.49
CA SER A 74 18.12 3.15 -12.01
C SER A 74 17.16 2.84 -10.85
N GLY A 75 16.69 3.85 -10.13
CA GLY A 75 15.75 3.69 -9.03
C GLY A 75 14.47 2.92 -9.45
N GLY A 76 13.84 3.35 -10.54
CA GLY A 76 12.66 2.67 -11.07
C GLY A 76 12.93 1.25 -11.56
N MET A 77 14.12 0.97 -12.09
CA MET A 77 14.50 -0.40 -12.45
C MET A 77 14.72 -1.28 -11.22
N ARG A 78 15.32 -0.76 -10.14
CA ARG A 78 15.45 -1.50 -8.86
C ARG A 78 14.09 -1.82 -8.27
N GLN A 79 13.14 -0.88 -8.35
CA GLN A 79 11.77 -1.11 -7.91
C GLN A 79 11.11 -2.24 -8.70
N ARG A 80 11.24 -2.26 -10.02
CA ARG A 80 10.75 -3.36 -10.86
C ARG A 80 11.40 -4.71 -10.52
N VAL A 81 12.69 -4.72 -10.21
CA VAL A 81 13.40 -5.92 -9.74
C VAL A 81 12.84 -6.40 -8.40
N MET A 82 12.55 -5.49 -7.44
CA MET A 82 11.90 -5.87 -6.19
C MET A 82 10.52 -6.50 -6.40
N ILE A 83 9.74 -5.95 -7.33
CA ILE A 83 8.44 -6.55 -7.72
C ILE A 83 8.68 -7.97 -8.27
N ALA A 84 9.65 -8.14 -9.18
CA ALA A 84 9.98 -9.46 -9.71
C ALA A 84 10.39 -10.46 -8.61
N ILE A 85 11.17 -10.02 -7.63
CA ILE A 85 11.56 -10.86 -6.47
C ILE A 85 10.34 -11.23 -5.62
N ALA A 86 9.45 -10.27 -5.34
CA ALA A 86 8.23 -10.51 -4.58
C ALA A 86 7.30 -11.53 -5.26
N LEU A 87 7.32 -11.58 -6.60
CA LEU A 87 6.52 -12.48 -7.43
C LEU A 87 7.21 -13.80 -7.77
N ALA A 88 8.50 -13.96 -7.40
CA ALA A 88 9.33 -15.09 -7.84
C ALA A 88 8.75 -16.48 -7.57
N CYS A 89 7.93 -16.61 -6.50
CA CYS A 89 7.35 -17.88 -6.06
C CYS A 89 5.83 -17.97 -6.28
N ASP A 90 5.23 -17.17 -7.16
CA ASP A 90 3.77 -17.09 -7.40
C ASP A 90 2.97 -16.94 -6.10
N PRO A 91 3.17 -15.86 -5.36
CA PRO A 91 2.54 -15.69 -4.06
C PRO A 91 1.01 -15.57 -4.19
N GLN A 92 0.29 -16.08 -3.19
CA GLN A 92 -1.15 -15.90 -3.07
C GLN A 92 -1.53 -14.50 -2.62
N ILE A 93 -0.62 -13.86 -1.85
CA ILE A 93 -0.80 -12.50 -1.31
C ILE A 93 0.47 -11.70 -1.59
N LEU A 94 0.31 -10.50 -2.12
CA LEU A 94 1.36 -9.51 -2.26
C LEU A 94 1.11 -8.37 -1.26
N ILE A 95 2.08 -8.08 -0.41
CA ILE A 95 2.06 -6.89 0.47
C ILE A 95 3.02 -5.88 -0.13
N ALA A 96 2.53 -4.69 -0.44
CA ALA A 96 3.32 -3.59 -0.99
C ALA A 96 3.28 -2.40 0.00
N ASP A 97 4.42 -2.13 0.63
CA ASP A 97 4.56 -1.07 1.62
C ASP A 97 5.19 0.16 0.98
N GLU A 98 4.37 1.17 0.72
CA GLU A 98 4.72 2.42 0.04
C GLU A 98 5.60 2.23 -1.23
N PRO A 99 5.26 1.33 -2.14
CA PRO A 99 6.18 0.87 -3.18
C PRO A 99 6.49 1.93 -4.25
N THR A 100 5.90 3.11 -4.18
CA THR A 100 6.07 4.18 -5.18
C THR A 100 6.52 5.51 -4.59
N THR A 101 6.73 5.61 -3.28
CA THR A 101 6.97 6.88 -2.56
C THR A 101 8.22 7.63 -3.02
N ALA A 102 9.26 6.94 -3.49
CA ALA A 102 10.52 7.55 -3.93
C ALA A 102 10.64 7.68 -5.46
N LEU A 103 9.53 7.50 -6.20
CA LEU A 103 9.53 7.50 -7.66
C LEU A 103 8.86 8.76 -8.22
N ASP A 104 9.30 9.18 -9.41
CA ASP A 104 8.57 10.21 -10.17
C ASP A 104 7.19 9.69 -10.64
N VAL A 105 6.27 10.62 -10.92
CA VAL A 105 4.87 10.30 -11.25
C VAL A 105 4.75 9.37 -12.47
N THR A 106 5.65 9.49 -13.44
CA THR A 106 5.61 8.66 -14.65
C THR A 106 5.98 7.21 -14.32
N ILE A 107 7.05 7.01 -13.55
CA ILE A 107 7.48 5.67 -13.12
C ILE A 107 6.45 5.07 -12.16
N GLN A 108 5.87 5.88 -11.26
CA GLN A 108 4.77 5.46 -10.38
C GLN A 108 3.59 4.89 -11.19
N ALA A 109 3.11 5.62 -12.20
CA ALA A 109 2.03 5.16 -13.08
C ALA A 109 2.36 3.82 -13.76
N GLN A 110 3.59 3.68 -14.28
CA GLN A 110 4.04 2.45 -14.92
C GLN A 110 4.08 1.25 -13.93
N ILE A 111 4.52 1.47 -12.70
CA ILE A 111 4.53 0.44 -11.64
C ILE A 111 3.11 0.00 -11.29
N LEU A 112 2.19 0.96 -11.15
CA LEU A 112 0.78 0.66 -10.85
C LEU A 112 0.13 -0.17 -11.97
N GLU A 113 0.40 0.16 -13.22
CA GLU A 113 -0.10 -0.60 -14.37
C GLU A 113 0.45 -2.04 -14.41
N ILE A 114 1.75 -2.21 -14.14
CA ILE A 114 2.37 -3.53 -14.01
C ILE A 114 1.68 -4.34 -12.92
N VAL A 115 1.48 -3.78 -11.73
CA VAL A 115 0.88 -4.50 -10.60
C VAL A 115 -0.59 -4.84 -10.86
N LYS A 116 -1.38 -3.95 -11.50
CA LYS A 116 -2.75 -4.24 -11.90
C LYS A 116 -2.81 -5.43 -12.85
N ARG A 117 -2.03 -5.38 -13.92
CA ARG A 117 -1.96 -6.47 -14.89
C ARG A 117 -1.59 -7.80 -14.23
N LEU A 118 -0.55 -7.79 -13.37
CA LEU A 118 -0.10 -9.00 -12.67
C LEU A 118 -1.13 -9.54 -11.67
N ARG A 119 -1.91 -8.67 -11.03
CA ARG A 119 -3.04 -9.08 -10.19
C ARG A 119 -4.08 -9.87 -11.00
N GLU A 120 -4.42 -9.38 -12.18
CA GLU A 120 -5.40 -10.03 -13.06
C GLU A 120 -4.86 -11.35 -13.62
N GLU A 121 -3.62 -11.37 -14.09
CA GLU A 121 -2.99 -12.56 -14.69
C GLU A 121 -2.74 -13.68 -13.68
N LEU A 122 -2.33 -13.34 -12.44
CA LEU A 122 -1.94 -14.31 -11.41
C LEU A 122 -3.05 -14.61 -10.40
N GLY A 123 -4.14 -13.84 -10.39
CA GLY A 123 -5.26 -14.02 -9.46
C GLY A 123 -4.89 -13.84 -7.99
N MET A 124 -3.84 -13.07 -7.68
CA MET A 124 -3.36 -12.85 -6.32
C MET A 124 -4.12 -11.73 -5.60
N ALA A 125 -4.22 -11.83 -4.27
CA ALA A 125 -4.68 -10.73 -3.43
C ALA A 125 -3.55 -9.73 -3.18
N ILE A 126 -3.86 -8.42 -3.15
CA ILE A 126 -2.89 -7.37 -2.90
C ILE A 126 -3.30 -6.57 -1.66
N ILE A 127 -2.37 -6.38 -0.73
CA ILE A 127 -2.45 -5.40 0.36
C ILE A 127 -1.52 -4.25 -0.02
N TRP A 128 -2.09 -3.11 -0.40
CA TRP A 128 -1.34 -1.93 -0.81
C TRP A 128 -1.36 -0.88 0.30
N ILE A 129 -0.21 -0.56 0.86
CA ILE A 129 -0.04 0.45 1.91
C ILE A 129 0.50 1.71 1.24
N THR A 130 -0.21 2.83 1.40
CA THR A 130 0.19 4.12 0.83
C THR A 130 -0.49 5.28 1.55
N HIS A 131 0.10 6.45 1.47
CA HIS A 131 -0.53 7.72 1.84
C HIS A 131 -1.13 8.46 0.63
N ASP A 132 -0.97 7.93 -0.59
CA ASP A 132 -1.49 8.52 -1.83
C ASP A 132 -2.92 8.01 -2.12
N LEU A 133 -3.91 8.83 -1.78
CA LEU A 133 -5.32 8.52 -2.00
C LEU A 133 -5.68 8.44 -3.50
N GLY A 134 -4.96 9.14 -4.38
CA GLY A 134 -5.18 9.04 -5.83
C GLY A 134 -4.85 7.64 -6.36
N VAL A 135 -3.76 7.04 -5.87
CA VAL A 135 -3.39 5.66 -6.17
C VAL A 135 -4.46 4.68 -5.70
N VAL A 136 -4.95 4.87 -4.45
CA VAL A 136 -5.96 4.00 -3.84
C VAL A 136 -7.24 3.98 -4.67
N ALA A 137 -7.74 5.15 -5.08
CA ALA A 137 -8.97 5.28 -5.87
C ALA A 137 -8.93 4.45 -7.17
N GLY A 138 -7.75 4.34 -7.79
CA GLY A 138 -7.58 3.63 -9.06
C GLY A 138 -7.24 2.15 -8.96
N MET A 139 -6.97 1.61 -7.75
CA MET A 139 -6.42 0.26 -7.57
C MET A 139 -7.20 -0.63 -6.60
N ALA A 140 -7.77 -0.06 -5.55
CA ALA A 140 -8.33 -0.82 -4.44
C ALA A 140 -9.80 -1.18 -4.67
N ASP A 141 -10.20 -2.39 -4.24
CA ASP A 141 -11.62 -2.77 -4.11
C ASP A 141 -12.18 -2.25 -2.78
N ARG A 142 -11.36 -2.28 -1.73
CA ARG A 142 -11.68 -1.84 -0.36
C ARG A 142 -10.54 -1.03 0.20
N VAL A 143 -10.87 -0.09 1.06
CA VAL A 143 -9.90 0.78 1.73
C VAL A 143 -10.07 0.67 3.24
N ALA A 144 -8.96 0.56 3.95
CA ALA A 144 -8.89 0.68 5.41
C ALA A 144 -8.04 1.93 5.75
N VAL A 145 -8.67 2.94 6.32
CA VAL A 145 -8.01 4.17 6.76
C VAL A 145 -7.48 3.97 8.17
N MET A 146 -6.18 4.22 8.36
CA MET A 146 -5.52 4.09 9.66
C MET A 146 -5.16 5.46 10.25
N TYR A 147 -5.36 5.61 11.55
CA TYR A 147 -4.91 6.76 12.31
C TYR A 147 -4.49 6.36 13.73
N GLY A 148 -3.32 6.82 14.17
CA GLY A 148 -2.83 6.53 15.53
C GLY A 148 -2.72 5.04 15.86
N GLY A 149 -2.40 4.18 14.88
CA GLY A 149 -2.27 2.72 15.05
C GLY A 149 -3.59 1.95 15.00
N TYR A 150 -4.73 2.61 14.73
CA TYR A 150 -6.05 1.98 14.63
C TYR A 150 -6.65 2.14 13.24
N ILE A 151 -7.43 1.15 12.79
CA ILE A 151 -8.31 1.31 11.64
C ILE A 151 -9.51 2.14 12.12
N VAL A 152 -9.66 3.34 11.57
CA VAL A 152 -10.73 4.27 11.92
C VAL A 152 -11.93 4.16 11.00
N GLU A 153 -11.71 3.73 9.75
CA GLU A 153 -12.77 3.52 8.76
C GLU A 153 -12.35 2.43 7.76
N GLU A 154 -13.29 1.57 7.35
CA GLU A 154 -13.09 0.53 6.34
C GLU A 154 -14.33 0.40 5.49
N ALA A 155 -14.20 0.59 4.16
CA ALA A 155 -15.32 0.50 3.23
C ALA A 155 -14.88 0.06 1.82
N PRO A 156 -15.83 -0.33 0.94
CA PRO A 156 -15.60 -0.36 -0.50
C PRO A 156 -15.09 1.01 -0.98
N VAL A 157 -14.15 1.03 -1.95
CA VAL A 157 -13.49 2.27 -2.38
C VAL A 157 -14.50 3.35 -2.77
N ASN A 158 -15.50 3.03 -3.56
CA ASN A 158 -16.50 4.01 -4.02
C ASN A 158 -17.29 4.62 -2.84
N GLU A 159 -17.69 3.80 -1.86
CA GLU A 159 -18.41 4.28 -0.67
C GLU A 159 -17.52 5.20 0.19
N LEU A 160 -16.24 4.84 0.37
CA LEU A 160 -15.31 5.65 1.16
C LEU A 160 -15.08 7.03 0.55
N TYR A 161 -14.96 7.11 -0.79
CA TYR A 161 -14.70 8.38 -1.48
C TYR A 161 -15.95 9.26 -1.61
N THR A 162 -17.13 8.66 -1.76
CA THR A 162 -18.40 9.43 -1.93
C THR A 162 -19.08 9.75 -0.61
N LYS A 163 -18.97 8.86 0.39
CA LYS A 163 -19.66 8.97 1.68
C LYS A 163 -18.75 8.62 2.87
N PRO A 164 -17.62 9.33 3.05
CA PRO A 164 -16.75 9.11 4.19
C PRO A 164 -17.49 9.45 5.49
N LYS A 165 -17.41 8.54 6.48
CA LYS A 165 -18.15 8.68 7.74
C LYS A 165 -17.27 9.12 8.92
N HIS A 166 -15.96 8.83 8.87
CA HIS A 166 -15.04 9.27 9.92
C HIS A 166 -14.49 10.68 9.63
N PRO A 167 -14.49 11.63 10.58
CA PRO A 167 -14.00 13.00 10.37
C PRO A 167 -12.56 13.10 9.87
N TYR A 168 -11.69 12.16 10.24
CA TYR A 168 -10.33 12.08 9.70
C TYR A 168 -10.33 11.77 8.20
N THR A 169 -11.11 10.77 7.77
CA THR A 169 -11.24 10.41 6.34
C THR A 169 -11.80 11.57 5.53
N GLN A 170 -12.83 12.26 6.06
CA GLN A 170 -13.37 13.46 5.44
C GLN A 170 -12.30 14.55 5.27
N GLY A 171 -11.49 14.76 6.32
CA GLY A 171 -10.37 15.70 6.28
C GLY A 171 -9.31 15.30 5.25
N LEU A 172 -8.95 14.00 5.15
CA LEU A 172 -8.01 13.51 4.16
C LEU A 172 -8.50 13.73 2.73
N LEU A 173 -9.75 13.38 2.44
CA LEU A 173 -10.34 13.53 1.10
C LEU A 173 -10.44 14.98 0.67
N LYS A 174 -10.67 15.92 1.60
CA LYS A 174 -10.68 17.37 1.33
C LYS A 174 -9.29 17.93 0.98
N THR A 175 -8.21 17.22 1.30
CA THR A 175 -6.85 17.61 0.89
C THR A 175 -6.51 17.23 -0.54
N LEU A 176 -7.37 16.42 -1.21
CA LEU A 176 -7.16 16.08 -2.62
C LEU A 176 -7.46 17.27 -3.52
N PRO A 177 -6.63 17.54 -4.55
CA PRO A 177 -6.92 18.57 -5.53
C PRO A 177 -8.21 18.24 -6.28
N ASN A 178 -9.15 19.17 -6.31
CA ASN A 178 -10.35 19.06 -7.14
C ASN A 178 -9.97 19.33 -8.60
N LEU A 179 -9.99 18.31 -9.46
CA LEU A 179 -9.67 18.45 -10.88
C LEU A 179 -10.81 19.09 -11.71
N GLU A 180 -12.04 19.14 -11.17
CA GLU A 180 -13.25 19.57 -11.89
C GLU A 180 -13.85 20.93 -11.40
N GLY A 181 -13.21 21.62 -10.45
CA GLY A 181 -13.73 22.86 -9.88
C GLY A 181 -12.82 24.07 -10.07
N GLU A 182 -13.37 25.28 -9.89
CA GLU A 182 -12.58 26.50 -9.73
C GLU A 182 -11.50 26.27 -8.67
N ARG A 183 -10.24 26.67 -8.96
CA ARG A 183 -9.11 26.54 -8.04
C ARG A 183 -9.52 27.02 -6.65
N ALA A 184 -9.76 26.09 -5.74
CA ALA A 184 -9.90 26.45 -4.33
C ALA A 184 -8.59 27.15 -3.93
N GLU A 185 -8.68 28.40 -3.49
CA GLU A 185 -7.51 29.25 -3.17
C GLU A 185 -6.62 28.64 -2.07
N ARG A 186 -7.10 27.63 -1.33
CA ARG A 186 -6.33 26.87 -0.35
C ARG A 186 -6.90 25.46 -0.16
N LEU A 187 -6.03 24.44 -0.25
CA LEU A 187 -6.35 23.09 0.23
C LEU A 187 -6.56 23.14 1.76
N GLU A 188 -7.70 22.62 2.22
CA GLU A 188 -7.95 22.50 3.66
C GLU A 188 -6.99 21.47 4.28
N SER A 189 -6.18 21.89 5.25
CA SER A 189 -5.29 21.00 5.99
C SER A 189 -5.93 20.59 7.32
N ILE A 190 -5.71 19.33 7.73
CA ILE A 190 -6.11 18.86 9.06
C ILE A 190 -5.21 19.52 10.11
N LYS A 191 -5.79 20.43 10.91
CA LYS A 191 -5.05 21.22 11.93
C LYS A 191 -4.46 20.32 13.03
N GLY A 192 -3.40 20.81 13.69
CA GLY A 192 -2.73 20.15 14.81
C GLY A 192 -1.77 19.03 14.37
N GLN A 193 -1.09 18.44 15.34
CA GLN A 193 -0.09 17.39 15.10
C GLN A 193 -0.67 16.00 15.38
N PRO A 194 -0.19 14.93 14.67
CA PRO A 194 -0.53 13.55 14.98
C PRO A 194 -0.17 13.21 16.44
N PRO A 195 -0.87 12.25 17.07
CA PRO A 195 -0.58 11.83 18.42
C PRO A 195 0.79 11.15 18.52
N SER A 196 1.45 11.32 19.66
CA SER A 196 2.62 10.51 20.01
C SER A 196 2.17 9.07 20.31
N LEU A 197 2.81 8.10 19.65
CA LEU A 197 2.44 6.67 19.77
C LEU A 197 3.34 5.90 20.75
N HIS A 198 3.97 6.58 21.71
CA HIS A 198 4.78 5.91 22.76
C HIS A 198 3.92 5.02 23.68
N GLN A 199 2.64 5.30 23.80
CA GLN A 199 1.68 4.51 24.58
C GLN A 199 0.42 4.25 23.75
N LYS A 200 -0.23 3.10 24.03
CA LYS A 200 -1.50 2.78 23.39
C LYS A 200 -2.57 3.81 23.79
N PRO A 201 -3.21 4.49 22.84
CA PRO A 201 -4.29 5.42 23.14
C PRO A 201 -5.44 4.75 23.89
N VAL A 202 -5.87 5.34 25.01
CA VAL A 202 -7.03 4.88 25.79
C VAL A 202 -8.33 5.54 25.34
N SER A 203 -8.22 6.69 24.66
CA SER A 203 -9.33 7.47 24.09
C SER A 203 -9.19 7.57 22.58
N CYS A 204 -10.13 8.22 21.90
CA CYS A 204 -10.06 8.40 20.45
C CYS A 204 -8.77 9.16 20.05
N PRO A 205 -7.86 8.55 19.27
CA PRO A 205 -6.57 9.18 18.94
C PRO A 205 -6.73 10.42 18.05
N PHE A 206 -7.86 10.57 17.37
CA PHE A 206 -8.15 11.74 16.54
C PHE A 206 -8.86 12.87 17.31
N ALA A 207 -9.39 12.63 18.52
CA ALA A 207 -10.17 13.61 19.28
C ALA A 207 -9.52 15.01 19.38
N PRO A 208 -8.19 15.15 19.63
CA PRO A 208 -7.55 16.47 19.72
C PRO A 208 -7.56 17.31 18.44
N ARG A 209 -7.85 16.68 17.30
CA ARG A 209 -7.85 17.28 15.95
C ARG A 209 -9.23 17.25 15.27
N CYS A 210 -10.20 16.65 15.94
CA CYS A 210 -11.52 16.40 15.41
C CYS A 210 -12.45 17.59 15.67
N SER A 211 -13.08 18.12 14.62
CA SER A 211 -14.11 19.19 14.75
C SER A 211 -15.42 18.68 15.39
N GLN A 212 -15.61 17.35 15.42
CA GLN A 212 -16.80 16.67 15.96
C GLN A 212 -16.50 15.97 17.31
N THR A 213 -15.50 16.48 18.05
CA THR A 213 -15.13 15.90 19.34
C THR A 213 -16.24 16.06 20.36
N MET A 214 -16.62 14.96 21.03
CA MET A 214 -17.54 14.90 22.16
C MET A 214 -16.78 14.44 23.42
N GLU A 215 -17.39 14.63 24.59
CA GLU A 215 -16.80 14.21 25.86
C GLU A 215 -16.41 12.71 25.88
N ARG A 216 -17.25 11.86 25.33
CA ARG A 216 -16.99 10.42 25.19
C ARG A 216 -15.71 10.11 24.39
N CYS A 217 -15.39 10.91 23.38
CA CYS A 217 -14.17 10.75 22.57
C CYS A 217 -12.89 10.95 23.40
N LEU A 218 -12.95 11.71 24.50
CA LEU A 218 -11.83 11.96 25.40
C LEU A 218 -11.66 10.86 26.46
N GLN A 219 -12.71 10.06 26.69
CA GLN A 219 -12.75 9.04 27.73
C GLN A 219 -12.45 7.63 27.21
N GLU A 220 -12.93 7.30 26.01
CA GLU A 220 -12.77 5.96 25.44
C GLU A 220 -12.49 5.96 23.93
N ASN A 221 -11.75 4.94 23.47
CA ASN A 221 -11.46 4.75 22.05
C ASN A 221 -12.62 3.97 21.41
N PRO A 222 -13.26 4.52 20.34
CA PRO A 222 -14.34 3.82 19.67
C PRO A 222 -13.85 2.53 18.99
N VAL A 223 -14.67 1.49 19.04
CA VAL A 223 -14.41 0.25 18.31
C VAL A 223 -14.93 0.33 16.88
N LEU A 224 -14.27 -0.39 15.96
CA LEU A 224 -14.69 -0.48 14.57
C LEU A 224 -15.99 -1.30 14.47
N VAL A 225 -17.11 -0.65 14.11
CA VAL A 225 -18.43 -1.27 13.99
C VAL A 225 -18.98 -1.11 12.58
N ASN A 226 -19.71 -2.12 12.10
CA ASN A 226 -20.37 -2.04 10.80
C ASN A 226 -21.60 -1.10 10.92
N ARG A 227 -21.67 -0.10 10.04
CA ARG A 227 -22.81 0.84 9.95
C ARG A 227 -23.80 0.38 8.91
N GLU A 228 -23.36 0.29 7.64
CA GLU A 228 -24.15 -0.10 6.46
C GLU A 228 -23.24 -0.68 5.39
N ASN A 229 -23.77 -1.52 4.48
CA ASN A 229 -23.12 -1.94 3.23
C ASN A 229 -21.65 -2.34 3.35
N ASN A 230 -21.26 -3.08 4.40
CA ASN A 230 -19.84 -3.38 4.70
C ASN A 230 -18.97 -2.14 4.92
N HIS A 231 -19.56 -1.03 5.34
CA HIS A 231 -18.88 0.18 5.75
C HIS A 231 -18.72 0.19 7.28
N LYS A 232 -17.50 0.03 7.75
CA LYS A 232 -17.15 -0.03 9.18
C LYS A 232 -16.51 1.28 9.60
N VAL A 233 -16.89 1.80 10.77
CA VAL A 233 -16.41 3.08 11.30
C VAL A 233 -16.15 2.97 12.80
N ALA A 234 -15.00 3.47 13.24
CA ALA A 234 -14.64 3.62 14.64
C ALA A 234 -14.84 5.09 15.06
N CYS A 235 -16.09 5.50 15.21
CA CYS A 235 -16.48 6.86 15.59
C CYS A 235 -17.75 6.87 16.41
N TRP A 236 -17.82 7.72 17.44
CA TRP A 236 -19.03 7.97 18.21
C TRP A 236 -20.00 8.89 17.46
N TRP A 237 -19.46 9.85 16.72
CA TRP A 237 -20.26 10.74 15.88
C TRP A 237 -20.82 9.97 14.67
N ASN A 238 -22.06 10.29 14.30
CA ASN A 238 -22.72 9.69 13.15
C ASN A 238 -23.27 10.81 12.25
N PRO A 239 -22.74 11.02 11.03
CA PRO A 239 -23.21 12.06 10.13
C PRO A 239 -24.66 11.86 9.69
N ASP A 240 -25.17 10.61 9.71
CA ASP A 240 -26.51 10.25 9.23
C ASP A 240 -27.59 10.40 10.32
N SER A 241 -27.23 10.69 11.57
CA SER A 241 -28.19 10.70 12.70
C SER A 241 -29.02 11.94 12.81
N GLY A 242 -28.78 12.99 12.02
CA GLY A 242 -29.59 14.23 12.02
C GLY A 242 -29.67 14.97 13.36
N LEU A 243 -28.87 14.59 14.33
CA LEU A 243 -28.78 15.23 15.65
C LEU A 243 -27.70 16.30 15.60
N ASP A 244 -28.05 17.46 15.05
CA ASP A 244 -27.46 18.73 15.47
C ASP A 244 -27.91 18.95 16.93
N SER A 245 -27.00 18.84 17.83
CA SER A 245 -27.20 19.20 19.24
C SER A 245 -26.11 20.12 19.72
#